data_ed192541c2ce703ef507c004883cd1f1
#
_entry.id   ed192541c2ce703ef507c004883cd1f1
#
_cell.length_a   1.000
_cell.length_b   1.000
_cell.length_c   1.000
_cell.angle_alpha   90.00
_cell.angle_beta   90.00
_cell.angle_gamma   90.00
#
_symmetry.space_group_name_H-M   'P 1'
#
loop_
_entity.id
_entity.type
_entity.pdbx_description
1 polymer ?
#
loop_
_entity_poly.entity_id
_entity_poly.type
_entity_poly.pdbx_seq_one_letter_code
_entity_poly.pdbx_strand_id
1 'polypeptide(L)'
;PEAGHSETYSQASDIDSVKGWPTGPNIEGQSAVLMDAVTDTILYSKNAKDKLYPASITKIMTALLACEYLNMDDTITMSQEAAYGIEAGSSSIYAEPGEVFTVEQALMALMLESANEMALALAEKTSGSVKKFVELMNQRAAQLGCKNTHFNNPNGFSDTDTNYVQ
;
A
#
# COMPACT_ATOMS: atom_id res chain seq x y z
N PRO A 1 11.45 -14.68 18.05
CA PRO A 1 10.96 -13.48 18.67
C PRO A 1 9.47 -13.34 18.35
N GLU A 2 8.69 -13.33 19.40
CA GLU A 2 7.24 -13.38 19.36
C GLU A 2 6.70 -12.01 18.91
N ALA A 3 6.04 -11.95 17.78
CA ALA A 3 5.17 -10.85 17.43
C ALA A 3 3.73 -11.26 17.73
N GLY A 4 3.40 -11.29 19.01
CA GLY A 4 2.04 -11.43 19.48
C GLY A 4 1.45 -10.07 19.79
N HIS A 5 1.00 -9.33 18.79
CA HIS A 5 0.02 -8.28 18.97
C HIS A 5 -1.23 -8.63 18.18
N SER A 6 -2.14 -9.30 18.86
CA SER A 6 -3.55 -9.34 18.50
C SER A 6 -4.14 -7.99 18.85
N GLU A 7 -3.91 -6.98 18.03
CA GLU A 7 -4.62 -5.72 18.14
C GLU A 7 -6.02 -5.93 17.57
N THR A 8 -7.00 -6.00 18.45
CA THR A 8 -8.41 -5.80 18.09
C THR A 8 -8.56 -4.34 17.68
N TYR A 9 -8.42 -4.04 16.40
CA TYR A 9 -8.80 -2.74 15.87
C TYR A 9 -10.28 -2.53 16.16
N SER A 10 -10.58 -1.62 17.10
CA SER A 10 -11.97 -1.22 17.35
C SER A 10 -12.48 -0.57 16.06
N GLN A 11 -13.63 -1.02 15.59
CA GLN A 11 -14.26 -0.40 14.42
C GLN A 11 -14.40 1.10 14.69
N ALA A 12 -13.75 1.91 13.85
CA ALA A 12 -13.85 3.35 13.92
C ALA A 12 -15.31 3.76 13.92
N SER A 13 -15.75 4.37 15.02
CA SER A 13 -17.09 4.93 15.12
C SER A 13 -17.25 6.03 14.08
N ASP A 14 -18.35 6.03 13.36
CA ASP A 14 -18.73 7.08 12.40
C ASP A 14 -18.76 8.43 13.14
N ILE A 15 -17.74 9.24 12.97
CA ILE A 15 -17.60 10.54 13.66
C ILE A 15 -18.72 11.50 13.29
N ASP A 16 -19.25 11.37 12.06
CA ASP A 16 -20.38 12.18 11.61
C ASP A 16 -21.63 11.99 12.48
N SER A 17 -21.66 10.94 13.31
CA SER A 17 -22.75 10.66 14.27
C SER A 17 -22.49 11.21 15.69
N VAL A 18 -21.29 11.73 15.98
CA VAL A 18 -20.95 12.22 17.33
C VAL A 18 -21.48 13.64 17.53
N LYS A 19 -22.53 13.78 18.36
CA LYS A 19 -23.14 15.07 18.67
C LYS A 19 -22.11 16.06 19.25
N GLY A 20 -21.96 17.21 18.59
CA GLY A 20 -21.03 18.26 19.03
C GLY A 20 -19.59 18.10 18.52
N TRP A 21 -19.31 17.11 17.65
CA TRP A 21 -18.02 17.02 17.00
C TRP A 21 -17.82 18.18 16.01
N PRO A 22 -16.64 18.83 15.96
CA PRO A 22 -16.40 19.95 15.07
C PRO A 22 -16.56 19.54 13.60
N THR A 23 -17.18 20.39 12.82
CA THR A 23 -17.22 20.21 11.36
C THR A 23 -15.79 20.32 10.81
N GLY A 24 -15.33 19.30 10.11
CA GLY A 24 -14.02 19.29 9.47
C GLY A 24 -13.93 20.22 8.28
N PRO A 25 -12.71 20.41 7.73
CA PRO A 25 -12.50 21.26 6.55
C PRO A 25 -13.18 20.65 5.32
N ASN A 26 -13.59 21.53 4.40
CA ASN A 26 -14.00 21.08 3.08
C ASN A 26 -12.74 20.78 2.25
N ILE A 27 -12.60 19.52 1.81
CA ILE A 27 -11.47 19.06 0.97
C ILE A 27 -11.99 18.62 -0.40
N GLU A 28 -11.16 18.80 -1.44
CA GLU A 28 -11.51 18.44 -2.82
C GLU A 28 -11.42 16.92 -3.08
N GLY A 29 -10.65 16.15 -2.28
CA GLY A 29 -10.54 14.70 -2.40
C GLY A 29 -11.91 14.01 -2.35
N GLN A 30 -12.10 12.95 -3.13
CA GLN A 30 -13.34 12.16 -3.12
C GLN A 30 -13.60 11.50 -1.77
N SER A 31 -12.54 11.03 -1.11
CA SER A 31 -12.59 10.42 0.22
C SER A 31 -11.40 10.90 1.05
N ALA A 32 -11.58 10.94 2.35
CA ALA A 32 -10.50 11.20 3.30
C ALA A 32 -10.80 10.65 4.68
N VAL A 33 -9.74 10.28 5.39
CA VAL A 33 -9.76 9.92 6.79
C VAL A 33 -8.59 10.61 7.49
N LEU A 34 -8.84 11.25 8.62
CA LEU A 34 -7.83 11.70 9.55
C LEU A 34 -7.98 10.92 10.85
N MET A 35 -6.92 10.27 11.27
CA MET A 35 -6.91 9.45 12.48
C MET A 35 -5.77 9.89 13.40
N ASP A 36 -6.03 9.90 14.70
CA ASP A 36 -5.00 10.03 15.71
C ASP A 36 -4.25 8.70 15.83
N ALA A 37 -2.92 8.72 15.59
CA ALA A 37 -2.10 7.51 15.53
C ALA A 37 -1.80 6.87 16.91
N VAL A 38 -2.15 7.54 18.01
CA VAL A 38 -1.92 7.02 19.36
C VAL A 38 -3.18 6.35 19.91
N THR A 39 -4.33 6.93 19.61
CA THR A 39 -5.62 6.51 20.16
C THR A 39 -6.49 5.77 19.16
N ASP A 40 -6.06 5.68 17.90
CA ASP A 40 -6.84 5.16 16.76
C ASP A 40 -8.20 5.85 16.58
N THR A 41 -8.32 7.08 17.13
CA THR A 41 -9.55 7.85 17.02
C THR A 41 -9.62 8.53 15.67
N ILE A 42 -10.70 8.31 14.93
CA ILE A 42 -10.95 9.05 13.69
C ILE A 42 -11.40 10.46 14.06
N LEU A 43 -10.66 11.46 13.57
CA LEU A 43 -10.91 12.87 13.82
C LEU A 43 -11.71 13.54 12.70
N TYR A 44 -11.62 13.01 11.49
CA TYR A 44 -12.34 13.47 10.31
C TYR A 44 -12.58 12.31 9.35
N SER A 45 -13.73 12.29 8.72
CA SER A 45 -14.13 11.26 7.77
C SER A 45 -14.95 11.89 6.64
N LYS A 46 -14.60 11.58 5.42
CA LYS A 46 -15.37 11.93 4.22
C LYS A 46 -15.42 10.71 3.32
N ASN A 47 -16.62 10.20 3.04
CA ASN A 47 -16.83 9.04 2.15
C ASN A 47 -15.88 7.87 2.45
N ALA A 48 -15.50 7.65 3.73
CA ALA A 48 -14.48 6.68 4.12
C ALA A 48 -14.89 5.22 3.86
N LYS A 49 -16.18 4.98 3.63
CA LYS A 49 -16.73 3.65 3.35
C LYS A 49 -16.95 3.39 1.86
N ASP A 50 -16.66 4.36 1.00
CA ASP A 50 -16.81 4.20 -0.44
C ASP A 50 -15.63 3.37 -0.98
N LYS A 51 -15.92 2.47 -1.92
CA LYS A 51 -14.90 1.77 -2.68
C LYS A 51 -14.31 2.70 -3.71
N LEU A 52 -13.03 3.01 -3.57
CA LEU A 52 -12.32 3.89 -4.49
C LEU A 52 -11.08 3.21 -5.05
N TYR A 53 -10.66 3.66 -6.20
CA TYR A 53 -9.43 3.22 -6.84
C TYR A 53 -8.25 4.04 -6.28
N PRO A 54 -7.33 3.42 -5.53
CA PRO A 54 -6.31 4.15 -4.78
C PRO A 54 -5.13 4.60 -5.66
N ALA A 55 -4.99 4.09 -6.87
CA ALA A 55 -3.81 4.32 -7.71
C ALA A 55 -2.53 4.01 -6.91
N SER A 56 -1.52 4.88 -6.99
CA SER A 56 -0.23 4.69 -6.30
C SER A 56 -0.31 4.67 -4.77
N ILE A 57 -1.44 5.02 -4.15
CA ILE A 57 -1.64 4.82 -2.70
C ILE A 57 -1.54 3.32 -2.35
N THR A 58 -1.80 2.42 -3.29
CA THR A 58 -1.55 0.97 -3.19
C THR A 58 -0.15 0.65 -2.66
N LYS A 59 0.86 1.45 -3.03
CA LYS A 59 2.26 1.25 -2.65
C LYS A 59 2.52 1.36 -1.13
N ILE A 60 1.59 1.94 -0.37
CA ILE A 60 1.63 1.90 1.10
C ILE A 60 1.54 0.46 1.58
N MET A 61 0.64 -0.36 1.04
CA MET A 61 0.55 -1.79 1.39
C MET A 61 1.81 -2.55 0.94
N THR A 62 2.34 -2.23 -0.23
CA THR A 62 3.58 -2.83 -0.72
C THR A 62 4.76 -2.51 0.19
N ALA A 63 4.91 -1.24 0.60
CA ALA A 63 5.95 -0.83 1.54
C ALA A 63 5.78 -1.48 2.92
N LEU A 64 4.55 -1.54 3.43
CA LEU A 64 4.24 -2.20 4.71
C LEU A 64 4.72 -3.66 4.71
N LEU A 65 4.35 -4.43 3.70
CA LEU A 65 4.74 -5.83 3.59
C LEU A 65 6.25 -5.99 3.40
N ALA A 66 6.89 -5.15 2.60
CA ALA A 66 8.33 -5.17 2.47
C ALA A 66 9.02 -4.94 3.83
N CYS A 67 8.56 -3.97 4.61
CA CYS A 67 9.08 -3.70 5.96
C CYS A 67 8.80 -4.84 6.95
N GLU A 68 7.69 -5.55 6.82
CA GLU A 68 7.34 -6.69 7.69
C GLU A 68 8.18 -7.95 7.40
N TYR A 69 8.62 -8.15 6.16
CA TYR A 69 9.23 -9.41 5.71
C TYR A 69 10.70 -9.33 5.34
N LEU A 70 11.25 -8.14 5.09
CA LEU A 70 12.61 -7.94 4.62
C LEU A 70 13.42 -7.08 5.60
N ASN A 71 14.76 -7.27 5.58
CA ASN A 71 15.67 -6.33 6.26
C ASN A 71 16.07 -5.22 5.30
N MET A 72 16.30 -4.01 5.82
CA MET A 72 16.65 -2.83 5.01
C MET A 72 17.95 -3.01 4.21
N ASP A 73 18.90 -3.79 4.76
CA ASP A 73 20.20 -4.09 4.12
C ASP A 73 20.15 -5.27 3.15
N ASP A 74 19.03 -6.01 3.06
CA ASP A 74 18.87 -7.06 2.07
C ASP A 74 18.97 -6.49 0.66
N THR A 75 19.54 -7.25 -0.27
CA THR A 75 19.70 -6.82 -1.65
C THR A 75 18.61 -7.38 -2.56
N ILE A 76 18.23 -6.58 -3.53
CA ILE A 76 17.31 -6.90 -4.61
C ILE A 76 18.09 -6.76 -5.90
N THR A 77 18.10 -7.81 -6.71
CA THR A 77 18.58 -7.72 -8.09
C THR A 77 17.38 -7.56 -9.01
N MET A 78 17.36 -6.51 -9.81
CA MET A 78 16.29 -6.25 -10.75
C MET A 78 16.14 -7.39 -11.75
N SER A 79 14.98 -7.99 -11.81
CA SER A 79 14.61 -8.96 -12.83
C SER A 79 14.20 -8.24 -14.12
N GLN A 80 14.19 -8.96 -15.25
CA GLN A 80 13.61 -8.43 -16.49
C GLN A 80 12.12 -8.15 -16.35
N GLU A 81 11.41 -8.99 -15.59
CA GLU A 81 9.99 -8.84 -15.35
C GLU A 81 9.71 -7.58 -14.53
N ALA A 82 10.46 -7.33 -13.46
CA ALA A 82 10.30 -6.12 -12.66
C ALA A 82 10.67 -4.86 -13.47
N ALA A 83 11.80 -4.85 -14.19
CA ALA A 83 12.28 -3.68 -14.90
C ALA A 83 11.39 -3.28 -16.10
N TYR A 84 10.88 -4.26 -16.83
CA TYR A 84 10.13 -4.02 -18.08
C TYR A 84 8.64 -4.39 -17.99
N GLY A 85 8.19 -4.96 -16.89
CA GLY A 85 6.79 -5.33 -16.66
C GLY A 85 5.90 -4.17 -16.24
N ILE A 86 6.35 -2.93 -16.41
CA ILE A 86 5.59 -1.72 -16.11
C ILE A 86 5.03 -1.09 -17.37
N GLU A 87 3.93 -0.35 -17.24
CA GLU A 87 3.28 0.29 -18.37
C GLU A 87 4.09 1.51 -18.85
N ALA A 88 4.11 1.70 -20.16
CA ALA A 88 4.83 2.82 -20.78
C ALA A 88 4.30 4.17 -20.28
N GLY A 89 5.22 5.04 -19.85
CA GLY A 89 4.89 6.36 -19.31
C GLY A 89 4.44 6.35 -17.85
N SER A 90 4.45 5.21 -17.16
CA SER A 90 4.22 5.15 -15.73
C SER A 90 5.46 5.63 -14.94
N SER A 91 5.25 5.96 -13.64
CA SER A 91 6.34 6.44 -12.77
C SER A 91 7.44 5.38 -12.62
N SER A 92 8.69 5.76 -12.87
CA SER A 92 9.85 4.87 -12.91
C SER A 92 11.14 5.64 -12.60
N ILE A 93 12.11 5.00 -12.02
CA ILE A 93 13.51 5.47 -11.93
C ILE A 93 14.37 4.89 -13.06
N TYR A 94 13.75 4.15 -13.99
CA TYR A 94 14.40 3.51 -15.13
C TYR A 94 15.47 2.50 -14.74
N ALA A 95 15.20 1.73 -13.67
CA ALA A 95 16.12 0.67 -13.25
C ALA A 95 16.20 -0.44 -14.28
N GLU A 96 17.44 -0.84 -14.62
CA GLU A 96 17.71 -1.85 -15.64
C GLU A 96 17.85 -3.26 -15.03
N PRO A 97 17.58 -4.33 -15.80
CA PRO A 97 17.79 -5.68 -15.34
C PRO A 97 19.24 -5.93 -14.91
N GLY A 98 19.40 -6.58 -13.74
CA GLY A 98 20.71 -6.86 -13.16
C GLY A 98 21.26 -5.77 -12.25
N GLU A 99 20.67 -4.59 -12.20
CA GLU A 99 20.99 -3.59 -11.18
C GLU A 99 20.62 -4.11 -9.78
N VAL A 100 21.41 -3.71 -8.80
CA VAL A 100 21.28 -4.17 -7.42
C VAL A 100 20.97 -2.98 -6.52
N PHE A 101 19.90 -3.09 -5.75
CA PHE A 101 19.46 -2.11 -4.77
C PHE A 101 19.39 -2.77 -3.39
N THR A 102 19.58 -2.00 -2.32
CA THR A 102 19.12 -2.44 -1.00
C THR A 102 17.59 -2.30 -0.91
N VAL A 103 16.98 -3.02 0.03
CA VAL A 103 15.54 -2.86 0.32
C VAL A 103 15.22 -1.41 0.68
N GLU A 104 16.10 -0.75 1.46
CA GLU A 104 15.95 0.67 1.80
C GLU A 104 15.93 1.56 0.55
N GLN A 105 16.86 1.37 -0.38
CA GLN A 105 16.91 2.13 -1.63
C GLN A 105 15.66 1.89 -2.49
N ALA A 106 15.21 0.63 -2.59
CA ALA A 106 14.00 0.28 -3.32
C ALA A 106 12.75 0.92 -2.69
N LEU A 107 12.64 0.93 -1.36
CA LEU A 107 11.55 1.60 -0.64
C LEU A 107 11.60 3.13 -0.83
N MET A 108 12.78 3.73 -0.81
CA MET A 108 12.93 5.16 -1.11
C MET A 108 12.44 5.49 -2.53
N ALA A 109 12.87 4.72 -3.54
CA ALA A 109 12.43 4.92 -4.91
C ALA A 109 10.90 4.69 -5.05
N LEU A 110 10.37 3.66 -4.39
CA LEU A 110 8.94 3.37 -4.35
C LEU A 110 8.13 4.55 -3.79
N MET A 111 8.57 5.13 -2.67
CA MET A 111 7.77 6.12 -1.95
C MET A 111 8.01 7.56 -2.40
N LEU A 112 9.20 7.91 -2.89
CA LEU A 112 9.54 9.27 -3.33
C LEU A 112 9.22 9.50 -4.80
N GLU A 113 9.59 8.54 -5.68
CA GLU A 113 9.39 8.64 -7.13
C GLU A 113 8.18 7.83 -7.62
N SER A 114 7.52 7.11 -6.69
CA SER A 114 6.42 6.22 -7.05
C SER A 114 6.81 5.15 -8.07
N ALA A 115 8.08 4.71 -8.07
CA ALA A 115 8.66 3.80 -9.05
C ALA A 115 7.90 2.46 -9.12
N ASN A 116 7.26 2.18 -10.26
CA ASN A 116 6.42 0.98 -10.42
C ASN A 116 7.26 -0.30 -10.50
N GLU A 117 8.42 -0.25 -11.13
CA GLU A 117 9.36 -1.36 -11.20
C GLU A 117 9.88 -1.77 -9.81
N MET A 118 10.01 -0.81 -8.89
CA MET A 118 10.40 -1.12 -7.51
C MET A 118 9.29 -1.82 -6.74
N ALA A 119 8.03 -1.53 -7.05
CA ALA A 119 6.92 -2.28 -6.47
C ALA A 119 6.95 -3.76 -6.91
N LEU A 120 7.25 -4.02 -8.18
CA LEU A 120 7.40 -5.39 -8.71
C LEU A 120 8.61 -6.10 -8.10
N ALA A 121 9.77 -5.43 -8.04
CA ALA A 121 10.99 -5.98 -7.48
C ALA A 121 10.85 -6.32 -5.98
N LEU A 122 10.23 -5.43 -5.19
CA LEU A 122 9.93 -5.69 -3.78
C LEU A 122 8.95 -6.87 -3.62
N ALA A 123 7.95 -6.97 -4.49
CA ALA A 123 6.99 -8.07 -4.49
C ALA A 123 7.67 -9.41 -4.77
N GLU A 124 8.54 -9.47 -5.77
CA GLU A 124 9.33 -10.66 -6.09
C GLU A 124 10.25 -11.05 -4.94
N LYS A 125 10.96 -10.08 -4.36
CA LYS A 125 11.87 -10.32 -3.23
C LYS A 125 11.12 -10.84 -2.00
N THR A 126 9.95 -10.28 -1.70
CA THR A 126 9.16 -10.63 -0.51
C THR A 126 8.54 -12.02 -0.62
N SER A 127 8.00 -12.38 -1.78
CA SER A 127 7.13 -13.57 -1.94
C SER A 127 7.58 -14.53 -3.05
N GLY A 128 8.67 -14.22 -3.74
CA GLY A 128 9.19 -15.01 -4.86
C GLY A 128 8.43 -14.82 -6.18
N SER A 129 7.30 -14.09 -6.18
CA SER A 129 6.59 -13.67 -7.39
C SER A 129 5.55 -12.60 -7.08
N VAL A 130 5.24 -11.75 -8.09
CA VAL A 130 4.19 -10.73 -7.97
C VAL A 130 2.84 -11.36 -7.61
N LYS A 131 2.49 -12.50 -8.21
CA LYS A 131 1.23 -13.20 -7.90
C LYS A 131 1.10 -13.57 -6.43
N LYS A 132 2.12 -14.19 -5.85
CA LYS A 132 2.11 -14.56 -4.42
C LYS A 132 2.10 -13.34 -3.52
N PHE A 133 2.75 -12.26 -3.95
CA PHE A 133 2.72 -11.02 -3.21
C PHE A 133 1.32 -10.40 -3.17
N VAL A 134 0.59 -10.41 -4.28
CA VAL A 134 -0.81 -9.95 -4.33
C VAL A 134 -1.71 -10.78 -3.40
N GLU A 135 -1.50 -12.10 -3.36
CA GLU A 135 -2.20 -12.97 -2.40
C GLU A 135 -1.90 -12.53 -0.95
N LEU A 136 -0.63 -12.21 -0.65
CA LEU A 136 -0.21 -11.72 0.67
C LEU A 136 -0.82 -10.34 0.99
N MET A 137 -0.87 -9.41 0.02
CA MET A 137 -1.54 -8.10 0.18
C MET A 137 -3.00 -8.27 0.61
N ASN A 138 -3.74 -9.16 -0.06
CA ASN A 138 -5.15 -9.42 0.25
C ASN A 138 -5.32 -10.11 1.62
N GLN A 139 -4.43 -11.03 1.98
CA GLN A 139 -4.41 -11.64 3.32
C GLN A 139 -4.15 -10.57 4.39
N ARG A 140 -3.18 -9.68 4.16
CA ARG A 140 -2.86 -8.62 5.12
C ARG A 140 -3.99 -7.62 5.27
N ALA A 141 -4.64 -7.24 4.18
CA ALA A 141 -5.84 -6.40 4.22
C ALA A 141 -6.95 -7.03 5.09
N ALA A 142 -7.20 -8.33 4.92
CA ALA A 142 -8.18 -9.05 5.74
C ALA A 142 -7.78 -9.09 7.23
N GLN A 143 -6.49 -9.30 7.55
CA GLN A 143 -5.99 -9.26 8.93
C GLN A 143 -6.15 -7.88 9.58
N LEU A 144 -5.99 -6.81 8.80
CA LEU A 144 -6.23 -5.43 9.22
C LEU A 144 -7.72 -5.07 9.36
N GLY A 145 -8.62 -6.02 9.07
CA GLY A 145 -10.07 -5.82 9.19
C GLY A 145 -10.73 -5.16 7.98
N CYS A 146 -10.00 -4.97 6.88
CA CYS A 146 -10.57 -4.43 5.64
C CYS A 146 -11.57 -5.43 5.02
N LYS A 147 -12.81 -5.00 4.82
CA LYS A 147 -13.89 -5.88 4.33
C LYS A 147 -14.13 -5.78 2.84
N ASN A 148 -13.81 -4.64 2.26
CA ASN A 148 -14.10 -4.31 0.86
C ASN A 148 -12.87 -3.83 0.09
N THR A 149 -11.68 -4.13 0.59
CA THR A 149 -10.40 -3.86 -0.06
C THR A 149 -9.96 -5.09 -0.85
N HIS A 150 -9.47 -4.87 -2.06
CA HIS A 150 -8.91 -5.91 -2.91
C HIS A 150 -7.74 -5.38 -3.74
N PHE A 151 -6.67 -6.12 -3.77
CA PHE A 151 -5.47 -5.81 -4.55
C PHE A 151 -5.32 -6.83 -5.69
N ASN A 152 -4.98 -6.32 -6.88
CA ASN A 152 -4.65 -7.11 -8.08
C ASN A 152 -3.19 -6.93 -8.49
N ASN A 153 -2.54 -5.87 -8.02
CA ASN A 153 -1.14 -5.58 -8.31
C ASN A 153 -0.49 -4.77 -7.18
N PRO A 154 0.86 -4.70 -7.10
CA PRO A 154 1.55 -4.01 -6.01
C PRO A 154 1.77 -2.51 -6.23
N ASN A 155 1.47 -1.96 -7.42
CA ASN A 155 1.80 -0.58 -7.78
C ASN A 155 0.59 0.35 -7.92
N GLY A 156 -0.62 -0.21 -8.07
CA GLY A 156 -1.85 0.56 -8.23
C GLY A 156 -2.13 1.03 -9.65
N PHE A 157 -1.31 0.60 -10.62
CA PHE A 157 -1.51 0.93 -12.03
C PHE A 157 -2.06 -0.30 -12.76
N SER A 158 -3.15 -0.12 -13.52
CA SER A 158 -3.67 -1.15 -14.42
C SER A 158 -4.76 -0.57 -15.32
N ASP A 159 -4.77 -0.99 -16.57
CA ASP A 159 -5.82 -0.67 -17.52
C ASP A 159 -7.03 -1.62 -17.43
N THR A 160 -6.85 -2.80 -16.83
CA THR A 160 -7.87 -3.85 -16.81
C THR A 160 -8.27 -4.33 -15.42
N ASP A 161 -7.31 -4.47 -14.51
CA ASP A 161 -7.50 -5.03 -13.18
C ASP A 161 -7.09 -4.02 -12.10
N THR A 162 -8.03 -3.25 -11.62
CA THR A 162 -7.77 -2.18 -10.67
C THR A 162 -7.88 -2.67 -9.23
N ASN A 163 -6.99 -2.16 -8.38
CA ASN A 163 -7.11 -2.25 -6.94
C ASN A 163 -8.25 -1.36 -6.46
N TYR A 164 -8.94 -1.76 -5.41
CA TYR A 164 -9.88 -0.89 -4.71
C TYR A 164 -9.72 -1.02 -3.20
N VAL A 165 -9.95 0.08 -2.52
CA VAL A 165 -9.84 0.18 -1.05
C VAL A 165 -11.10 0.81 -0.46
N GLN A 166 -11.38 0.46 0.78
CA GLN A 166 -12.46 1.05 1.58
C GLN A 166 -11.96 1.30 2.99
#